data_82c8c3b8c79c4a53e65805b3492b3507
#
_entry.id   82c8c3b8c79c4a53e65805b3492b3507
#
_cell.length_a   1.000
_cell.length_b   1.000
_cell.length_c   1.000
_cell.angle_alpha   90.00
_cell.angle_beta   90.00
_cell.angle_gamma   90.00
#
_symmetry.space_group_name_H-M   'P 1'
#
loop_
_entity.id
_entity.type
_entity.pdbx_description
1 polymer ?
#
loop_
_entity_poly.entity_id
_entity_poly.type
_entity_poly.pdbx_seq_one_letter_code
_entity_poly.pdbx_strand_id
1 'polypeptide(L)'
;MKLLSIVFSFRNEEKNIPELVERTTKTLSDFRNWKYELIFVNDCSTDNSEKTLLELQKKFPIKIINMSRNFGVAPCVIAGFKNCSGDAIIYMDSDLQDPPELISKLIFEHE
;
A
#
# COMPACT_ATOMS: atom_id res chain seq x y z
N MET A 1 10.12 15.83 9.56
CA MET A 1 8.90 15.32 8.90
C MET A 1 8.83 13.80 9.10
N LYS A 2 7.69 13.29 9.52
CA LYS A 2 7.51 11.85 9.74
C LYS A 2 7.19 11.13 8.46
N LEU A 3 7.58 9.86 8.37
CA LEU A 3 7.27 9.00 7.25
C LEU A 3 6.23 7.96 7.65
N LEU A 4 5.18 7.84 6.85
CA LEU A 4 4.13 6.83 7.02
C LEU A 4 4.31 5.74 5.97
N SER A 5 4.40 4.49 6.41
CA SER A 5 4.43 3.34 5.51
C SER A 5 3.06 2.69 5.50
N ILE A 6 2.48 2.53 4.31
CA ILE A 6 1.20 1.86 4.15
C ILE A 6 1.44 0.57 3.37
N VAL A 7 1.10 -0.55 4.00
CA VAL A 7 1.33 -1.88 3.44
C VAL A 7 0.03 -2.44 2.90
N PHE A 8 0.05 -2.85 1.64
CA PHE A 8 -1.05 -3.57 0.99
C PHE A 8 -0.55 -4.93 0.53
N SER A 9 -1.24 -6.00 0.91
CA SER A 9 -1.00 -7.30 0.30
C SER A 9 -2.11 -7.57 -0.71
N PHE A 10 -1.78 -8.20 -1.82
CA PHE A 10 -2.77 -8.42 -2.86
C PHE A 10 -2.46 -9.65 -3.71
N ARG A 11 -3.50 -10.16 -4.33
CA ARG A 11 -3.41 -11.17 -5.37
C ARG A 11 -4.54 -10.94 -6.37
N ASN A 12 -4.18 -10.69 -7.64
CA ASN A 12 -5.15 -10.47 -8.73
C ASN A 12 -6.12 -9.31 -8.47
N GLU A 13 -5.55 -8.11 -8.22
CA GLU A 13 -6.32 -6.90 -7.95
C GLU A 13 -6.09 -5.80 -8.98
N GLU A 14 -5.78 -6.16 -10.25
CA GLU A 14 -5.42 -5.17 -11.25
C GLU A 14 -6.47 -4.07 -11.47
N LYS A 15 -7.75 -4.40 -11.28
CA LYS A 15 -8.84 -3.42 -11.46
C LYS A 15 -8.95 -2.44 -10.31
N ASN A 16 -8.62 -2.85 -9.09
CA ASN A 16 -8.78 -2.03 -7.90
C ASN A 16 -7.55 -1.20 -7.57
N ILE A 17 -6.37 -1.64 -8.01
CA ILE A 17 -5.10 -0.98 -7.64
C ILE A 17 -5.05 0.49 -8.05
N PRO A 18 -5.42 0.91 -9.28
CA PRO A 18 -5.37 2.32 -9.65
C PRO A 18 -6.24 3.19 -8.75
N GLU A 19 -7.47 2.78 -8.48
CA GLU A 19 -8.36 3.54 -7.61
C GLU A 19 -7.82 3.58 -6.18
N LEU A 20 -7.30 2.46 -5.68
CA LEU A 20 -6.72 2.37 -4.35
C LEU A 20 -5.57 3.36 -4.18
N VAL A 21 -4.65 3.41 -5.14
CA VAL A 21 -3.51 4.33 -5.10
C VAL A 21 -3.98 5.78 -5.15
N GLU A 22 -4.90 6.11 -6.04
CA GLU A 22 -5.40 7.48 -6.16
C GLU A 22 -6.12 7.94 -4.90
N ARG A 23 -6.99 7.12 -4.34
CA ARG A 23 -7.74 7.49 -3.13
C ARG A 23 -6.82 7.62 -1.92
N THR A 24 -5.85 6.72 -1.81
CA THR A 24 -4.86 6.76 -0.72
C THR A 24 -4.00 8.02 -0.80
N THR A 25 -3.45 8.32 -1.97
CA THR A 25 -2.59 9.48 -2.14
C THR A 25 -3.35 10.79 -1.97
N LYS A 26 -4.59 10.86 -2.43
CA LYS A 26 -5.44 12.03 -2.25
C LYS A 26 -5.69 12.28 -0.76
N THR A 27 -5.99 11.24 0.00
CA THR A 27 -6.20 11.35 1.43
C THR A 27 -4.95 11.85 2.13
N LEU A 28 -3.78 11.29 1.77
CA LEU A 28 -2.52 11.64 2.41
C LEU A 28 -2.04 13.05 2.04
N SER A 29 -2.50 13.59 0.91
CA SER A 29 -2.11 14.94 0.50
C SER A 29 -2.57 16.02 1.49
N ASP A 30 -3.56 15.73 2.33
CA ASP A 30 -4.04 16.64 3.36
C ASP A 30 -3.13 16.68 4.59
N PHE A 31 -2.18 15.76 4.71
CA PHE A 31 -1.30 15.64 5.87
C PHE A 31 0.11 16.13 5.54
N ARG A 32 0.31 17.43 5.55
CA ARG A 32 1.56 18.08 5.12
C ARG A 32 2.77 17.75 5.97
N ASN A 33 2.56 17.33 7.21
CA ASN A 33 3.64 16.98 8.14
C ASN A 33 4.12 15.53 7.97
N TRP A 34 3.50 14.79 7.07
CA TRP A 34 3.83 13.40 6.82
C TRP A 34 4.28 13.21 5.38
N LYS A 35 5.39 12.50 5.21
CA LYS A 35 5.72 11.86 3.94
C LYS A 35 5.12 10.47 3.97
N TYR A 36 4.99 9.84 2.83
CA TYR A 36 4.44 8.48 2.78
C TYR A 36 5.14 7.63 1.74
N GLU A 37 5.11 6.32 1.96
CA GLU A 37 5.48 5.30 1.00
C GLU A 37 4.38 4.24 0.97
N LEU A 38 4.10 3.70 -0.20
CA LEU A 38 3.12 2.64 -0.40
C LEU A 38 3.88 1.37 -0.72
N ILE A 39 3.66 0.33 0.08
CA ILE A 39 4.35 -0.94 -0.10
C ILE A 39 3.32 -1.98 -0.53
N PHE A 40 3.44 -2.44 -1.76
CA PHE A 40 2.55 -3.44 -2.33
C PHE A 40 3.25 -4.79 -2.37
N VAL A 41 2.71 -5.76 -1.64
CA VAL A 41 3.23 -7.12 -1.61
C VAL A 41 2.38 -7.98 -2.53
N ASN A 42 2.96 -8.40 -3.63
CA ASN A 42 2.31 -9.22 -4.64
C ASN A 42 2.42 -10.69 -4.26
N ASP A 43 1.32 -11.29 -3.88
CA ASP A 43 1.25 -12.71 -3.50
C ASP A 43 1.08 -13.61 -4.73
N CYS A 44 2.03 -13.46 -5.67
CA CYS A 44 2.10 -14.27 -6.90
C CYS A 44 0.85 -14.13 -7.77
N SER A 45 0.50 -12.88 -8.14
CA SER A 45 -0.64 -12.60 -9.03
C SER A 45 -0.43 -13.20 -10.41
N THR A 46 -1.52 -13.66 -11.02
CA THR A 46 -1.52 -14.21 -12.37
C THR A 46 -2.10 -13.25 -13.40
N ASP A 47 -2.63 -12.12 -12.96
CA ASP A 47 -3.16 -11.07 -13.84
C ASP A 47 -2.11 -9.97 -14.08
N ASN A 48 -2.55 -8.78 -14.52
CA ASN A 48 -1.67 -7.65 -14.80
C ASN A 48 -1.46 -6.70 -13.60
N SER A 49 -1.70 -7.18 -12.37
CA SER A 49 -1.52 -6.35 -11.17
C SER A 49 -0.11 -5.76 -11.06
N GLU A 50 0.93 -6.58 -11.28
CA GLU A 50 2.30 -6.10 -11.22
C GLU A 50 2.58 -5.04 -12.28
N LYS A 51 2.12 -5.27 -13.51
CA LYS A 51 2.29 -4.31 -14.60
C LYS A 51 1.62 -2.98 -14.27
N THR A 52 0.43 -3.02 -13.71
CA THR A 52 -0.31 -1.83 -13.27
C THR A 52 0.50 -1.06 -12.22
N LEU A 53 1.06 -1.76 -11.24
CA LEU A 53 1.87 -1.12 -10.20
C LEU A 53 3.15 -0.51 -10.76
N LEU A 54 3.81 -1.17 -11.72
CA LEU A 54 5.01 -0.63 -12.36
C LEU A 54 4.71 0.69 -13.07
N GLU A 55 3.55 0.81 -13.70
CA GLU A 55 3.12 2.05 -14.33
C GLU A 55 2.88 3.15 -13.28
N LEU A 56 2.21 2.82 -12.17
CA LEU A 56 1.91 3.77 -11.11
C LEU A 56 3.17 4.19 -10.35
N GLN A 57 4.16 3.33 -10.27
CA GLN A 57 5.43 3.61 -9.58
C GLN A 57 6.16 4.81 -10.19
N LYS A 58 5.88 5.12 -11.45
CA LYS A 58 6.47 6.28 -12.12
C LYS A 58 5.94 7.61 -11.56
N LYS A 59 4.77 7.61 -10.92
CA LYS A 59 4.09 8.81 -10.43
C LYS A 59 4.00 8.87 -8.90
N PHE A 60 4.06 7.74 -8.23
CA PHE A 60 3.81 7.64 -6.79
C PHE A 60 4.94 6.90 -6.10
N PRO A 61 5.18 7.16 -4.79
CA PRO A 61 6.25 6.49 -4.04
C PRO A 61 5.85 5.08 -3.66
N ILE A 62 5.92 4.16 -4.62
CA ILE A 62 5.51 2.77 -4.47
C ILE A 62 6.73 1.85 -4.42
N LYS A 63 6.75 0.95 -3.43
CA LYS A 63 7.67 -0.18 -3.38
C LYS A 63 6.88 -1.43 -3.73
N ILE A 64 7.45 -2.31 -4.55
CA ILE A 64 6.80 -3.54 -4.97
C ILE A 64 7.63 -4.72 -4.48
N ILE A 65 6.98 -5.63 -3.75
CA ILE A 65 7.60 -6.86 -3.28
C ILE A 65 6.86 -8.01 -3.95
N ASN A 66 7.59 -8.84 -4.70
CA ASN A 66 7.01 -10.00 -5.37
C ASN A 66 7.36 -11.27 -4.60
N MET A 67 6.35 -11.97 -4.11
CA MET A 67 6.54 -13.26 -3.47
C MET A 67 6.78 -14.33 -4.53
N SER A 68 7.64 -15.29 -4.23
CA SER A 68 8.02 -16.34 -5.21
C SER A 68 6.90 -17.35 -5.48
N ARG A 69 5.89 -17.39 -4.61
CA ARG A 69 4.71 -18.26 -4.77
C ARG A 69 3.59 -17.68 -3.91
N ASN A 70 2.41 -18.28 -4.00
CA ASN A 70 1.28 -17.85 -3.17
C ASN A 70 1.48 -18.34 -1.74
N PHE A 71 1.82 -17.42 -0.83
CA PHE A 71 2.06 -17.71 0.58
C PHE A 71 0.87 -17.39 1.49
N GLY A 72 -0.09 -16.60 1.00
CA GLY A 72 -1.21 -16.12 1.80
C GLY A 72 -0.93 -14.78 2.46
N VAL A 73 -1.92 -14.27 3.19
CA VAL A 73 -1.90 -12.90 3.73
C VAL A 73 -0.81 -12.71 4.80
N ALA A 74 -0.72 -13.61 5.78
CA ALA A 74 0.19 -13.41 6.90
C ALA A 74 1.67 -13.29 6.49
N PRO A 75 2.24 -14.19 5.66
CA PRO A 75 3.60 -14.01 5.19
C PRO A 75 3.79 -12.73 4.38
N CYS A 76 2.79 -12.30 3.61
CA CYS A 76 2.87 -11.06 2.85
C CYS A 76 2.92 -9.84 3.76
N VAL A 77 2.14 -9.82 4.83
CA VAL A 77 2.15 -8.74 5.81
C VAL A 77 3.54 -8.63 6.45
N ILE A 78 4.12 -9.77 6.82
CA ILE A 78 5.47 -9.80 7.40
C ILE A 78 6.51 -9.27 6.42
N ALA A 79 6.44 -9.71 5.16
CA ALA A 79 7.35 -9.22 4.12
C ALA A 79 7.24 -7.71 3.92
N GLY A 80 6.00 -7.20 3.92
CA GLY A 80 5.75 -5.77 3.82
C GLY A 80 6.35 -5.01 4.99
N PHE A 81 6.12 -5.46 6.20
CA PHE A 81 6.64 -4.80 7.40
C PHE A 81 8.17 -4.77 7.44
N LYS A 82 8.82 -5.84 6.99
CA LYS A 82 10.29 -5.89 6.94
C LYS A 82 10.89 -4.89 5.96
N ASN A 83 10.11 -4.43 4.99
CA ASN A 83 10.56 -3.50 3.97
C ASN A 83 10.07 -2.08 4.19
N CYS A 84 9.42 -1.82 5.33
CA CYS A 84 8.96 -0.47 5.70
C CYS A 84 10.10 0.36 6.26
N SER A 85 10.08 1.66 5.92
CA SER A 85 11.03 2.63 6.47
C SER A 85 10.34 3.68 7.33
N GLY A 86 9.03 3.57 7.51
CA GLY A 86 8.23 4.60 8.15
C GLY A 86 8.34 4.68 9.66
N ASP A 87 8.03 5.85 10.18
CA ASP A 87 7.89 6.09 11.63
C ASP A 87 6.61 5.47 12.17
N ALA A 88 5.61 5.32 11.31
CA ALA A 88 4.36 4.61 11.60
C ALA A 88 4.02 3.71 10.42
N ILE A 89 3.34 2.59 10.68
CA ILE A 89 3.00 1.60 9.67
C ILE A 89 1.51 1.31 9.77
N ILE A 90 0.82 1.36 8.63
CA ILE A 90 -0.59 0.99 8.51
C ILE A 90 -0.69 -0.16 7.51
N TYR A 91 -1.43 -1.20 7.87
CA TYR A 91 -1.77 -2.27 6.95
C TYR A 91 -3.22 -2.13 6.49
N MET A 92 -3.47 -2.27 5.20
CA MET A 92 -4.82 -2.23 4.62
C MET A 92 -4.98 -3.32 3.56
N ASP A 93 -6.20 -3.84 3.44
CA ASP A 93 -6.54 -4.75 2.37
C ASP A 93 -6.67 -3.99 1.04
N SER A 94 -6.33 -4.66 -0.05
CA SER A 94 -6.28 -4.05 -1.37
C SER A 94 -7.59 -4.10 -2.15
N ASP A 95 -8.64 -4.70 -1.59
CA ASP A 95 -9.91 -4.93 -2.27
C ASP A 95 -10.94 -3.80 -2.09
N LEU A 96 -10.51 -2.67 -1.49
CA LEU A 96 -11.35 -1.50 -1.23
C LEU A 96 -12.49 -1.72 -0.24
N GLN A 97 -12.49 -2.84 0.50
CA GLN A 97 -13.45 -3.05 1.59
C GLN A 97 -13.20 -2.07 2.72
N ASP A 98 -11.92 -1.78 3.01
CA ASP A 98 -11.56 -0.73 3.95
C ASP A 98 -11.34 0.54 3.15
N PRO A 99 -12.16 1.61 3.36
CA PRO A 99 -11.97 2.84 2.60
C PRO A 99 -10.59 3.44 2.88
N PRO A 100 -9.82 3.79 1.84
CA PRO A 100 -8.52 4.45 2.06
C PRO A 100 -8.62 5.71 2.92
N GLU A 101 -9.77 6.36 2.90
CA GLU A 101 -10.02 7.57 3.68
C GLU A 101 -9.95 7.34 5.19
N LEU A 102 -10.06 6.09 5.67
CA LEU A 102 -9.85 5.76 7.09
C LEU A 102 -8.44 6.07 7.57
N ILE A 103 -7.48 6.18 6.65
CA ILE A 103 -6.10 6.55 6.98
C ILE A 103 -6.07 7.90 7.69
N SER A 104 -6.91 8.85 7.25
CA SER A 104 -7.01 10.17 7.90
C SER A 104 -7.30 10.04 9.38
N LYS A 105 -8.25 9.19 9.72
CA LYS A 105 -8.64 8.98 11.12
C LYS A 105 -7.51 8.34 11.91
N LEU A 106 -6.82 7.37 11.33
CA LEU A 106 -5.71 6.69 12.00
C LEU A 106 -4.54 7.63 12.25
N ILE A 107 -4.22 8.49 11.29
CA ILE A 107 -3.16 9.49 11.45
C ILE A 107 -3.55 10.48 12.55
N PHE A 108 -4.78 10.95 12.52
CA PHE A 108 -5.26 11.90 13.51
C PHE A 108 -5.17 11.34 14.92
N GLU A 109 -5.53 10.08 15.12
CA GLU A 109 -5.46 9.44 16.43
C GLU A 109 -4.01 9.24 16.90
N HIS A 110 -3.09 9.00 15.96
CA HIS A 110 -1.66 8.83 16.27
C HIS A 110 -1.02 10.14 16.73
N GLU A 111 -1.42 11.24 16.13
CA GLU A 111 -0.90 12.56 16.50
C GLU A 111 -1.40 13.02 17.87
#